data_9e1c2dfc0d3cb70a7ffc41c558ead5ad
#
_entry.id   9e1c2dfc0d3cb70a7ffc41c558ead5ad
#
_cell.length_a   1.000
_cell.length_b   1.000
_cell.length_c   1.000
_cell.angle_alpha   90.00
_cell.angle_beta   90.00
_cell.angle_gamma   90.00
#
_symmetry.space_group_name_H-M   'P 1'
#
loop_
_entity.id
_entity.type
_entity.pdbx_description
1 polymer ?
#
loop_
_entity_poly.entity_id
_entity_poly.type
_entity_poly.pdbx_seq_one_letter_code
_entity_poly.pdbx_strand_id
1 'polypeptide(L)'
;MKTLIFAKRNMKEISRDLLSLFFGVAFPILLLLLLTLIQSNIPGDAGPFAIEKLAPGIAIFSLSFVSLFSGLLISKDRYSSFMLRLKSSPMKASDFIFGYILPLIPMAIIQTTVCFLCALCLGLKADISIIYAILASLPAALLFIGMGILCGSLFNEKQVGGACGALLTNISA
;
A
#
# COMPACT_ATOMS: atom_id res chain seq x y z
N MET A 1 5.16 -19.98 15.27
CA MET A 1 4.26 -19.31 16.24
C MET A 1 4.68 -17.88 16.57
N LYS A 2 5.98 -17.58 16.74
CA LYS A 2 6.47 -16.23 17.12
C LYS A 2 6.19 -15.18 16.06
N THR A 3 6.45 -15.48 14.79
CA THR A 3 6.17 -14.61 13.62
C THR A 3 4.69 -14.19 13.55
N LEU A 4 3.78 -15.13 13.81
CA LEU A 4 2.33 -14.89 13.73
C LEU A 4 1.84 -13.95 14.85
N ILE A 5 2.39 -14.11 16.06
CA ILE A 5 2.08 -13.22 17.20
C ILE A 5 2.58 -11.80 16.90
N PHE A 6 3.77 -11.68 16.34
CA PHE A 6 4.34 -10.40 15.94
C PHE A 6 3.55 -9.76 14.80
N ALA A 7 3.19 -10.52 13.76
CA ALA A 7 2.33 -10.06 12.67
C ALA A 7 0.95 -9.58 13.17
N LYS A 8 0.33 -10.29 14.13
CA LYS A 8 -0.95 -9.89 14.73
C LYS A 8 -0.85 -8.58 15.49
N ARG A 9 0.28 -8.33 16.18
CA ARG A 9 0.55 -7.05 16.84
C ARG A 9 0.61 -5.93 15.79
N ASN A 10 1.41 -6.11 14.74
CA ASN A 10 1.59 -5.13 13.68
C ASN A 10 0.27 -4.86 12.93
N MET A 11 -0.53 -5.89 12.65
CA MET A 11 -1.87 -5.74 12.08
C MET A 11 -2.76 -4.84 12.96
N LYS A 12 -2.73 -5.05 14.28
CA LYS A 12 -3.51 -4.24 15.23
C LYS A 12 -3.00 -2.80 15.30
N GLU A 13 -1.72 -2.59 15.13
CA GLU A 13 -1.12 -1.25 15.09
C GLU A 13 -1.55 -0.50 13.83
N ILE A 14 -1.44 -1.12 12.66
CA ILE A 14 -1.89 -0.58 11.37
C ILE A 14 -3.40 -0.28 11.40
N SER A 15 -4.22 -1.19 11.92
CA SER A 15 -5.68 -1.01 11.99
C SER A 15 -6.13 0.11 12.94
N ARG A 16 -5.27 0.57 13.82
CA ARG A 16 -5.53 1.70 14.74
C ARG A 16 -4.95 3.02 14.25
N ASP A 17 -4.08 2.98 13.27
CA ASP A 17 -3.52 4.17 12.65
C ASP A 17 -4.51 4.72 11.61
N LEU A 18 -5.38 5.62 12.08
CA LEU A 18 -6.42 6.23 11.26
C LEU A 18 -5.85 6.98 10.05
N LEU A 19 -4.65 7.56 10.21
CA LEU A 19 -3.97 8.30 9.15
C LEU A 19 -3.53 7.36 8.02
N SER A 20 -2.91 6.24 8.38
CA SER A 20 -2.49 5.22 7.40
C SER A 20 -3.67 4.62 6.67
N LEU A 21 -4.77 4.33 7.36
CA LEU A 21 -6.00 3.82 6.74
C LEU A 21 -6.65 4.85 5.81
N PHE A 22 -6.70 6.11 6.22
CA PHE A 22 -7.25 7.19 5.40
C PHE A 22 -6.45 7.36 4.10
N PHE A 23 -5.14 7.56 4.20
CA PHE A 23 -4.30 7.71 3.01
C PHE A 23 -4.21 6.43 2.18
N GLY A 24 -4.25 5.26 2.81
CA GLY A 24 -4.20 3.99 2.11
C GLY A 24 -5.47 3.68 1.30
N VAL A 25 -6.64 4.02 1.81
CA VAL A 25 -7.92 3.64 1.19
C VAL A 25 -8.67 4.84 0.63
N ALA A 26 -8.87 5.90 1.42
CA ALA A 26 -9.69 7.03 1.01
C ALA A 26 -9.03 7.88 -0.08
N PHE A 27 -7.71 8.08 -0.01
CA PHE A 27 -7.00 8.91 -0.98
C PHE A 27 -7.04 8.35 -2.41
N PRO A 28 -6.75 7.07 -2.68
CA PRO A 28 -6.90 6.48 -4.02
C PRO A 28 -8.32 6.58 -4.56
N ILE A 29 -9.34 6.41 -3.69
CA ILE A 29 -10.75 6.55 -4.08
C ILE A 29 -11.07 8.00 -4.48
N LEU A 30 -10.64 8.97 -3.67
CA LEU A 30 -10.80 10.39 -3.99
C LEU A 30 -10.13 10.76 -5.31
N LEU A 31 -8.94 10.24 -5.56
CA LEU A 31 -8.19 10.48 -6.78
C LEU A 31 -8.92 9.91 -8.00
N LEU A 32 -9.44 8.69 -7.87
CA LEU A 32 -10.22 8.02 -8.91
C LEU A 32 -11.50 8.80 -9.22
N LEU A 33 -12.24 9.22 -8.19
CA LEU A 33 -13.44 10.04 -8.33
C LEU A 33 -13.13 11.38 -9.01
N LEU A 34 -12.08 12.08 -8.56
CA LEU A 34 -11.70 13.38 -9.11
C LEU A 34 -11.31 13.27 -10.57
N LEU A 35 -10.50 12.30 -10.95
CA LEU A 35 -10.07 12.11 -12.33
C LEU A 35 -11.23 11.69 -13.24
N THR A 36 -12.16 10.88 -12.76
CA THR A 36 -13.36 10.51 -13.50
C THR A 36 -14.30 11.70 -13.69
N LEU A 37 -14.44 12.57 -12.68
CA LEU A 37 -15.20 13.83 -12.81
C LEU A 37 -14.55 14.80 -13.80
N ILE A 38 -13.23 14.92 -13.80
CA ILE A 38 -12.52 15.73 -14.80
C ILE A 38 -12.78 15.18 -16.19
N GLN A 39 -12.68 13.88 -16.37
CA GLN A 39 -12.93 13.21 -17.64
C GLN A 39 -14.34 13.48 -18.17
N SER A 40 -15.36 13.43 -17.32
CA SER A 40 -16.76 13.67 -17.72
C SER A 40 -17.01 15.09 -18.22
N ASN A 41 -16.15 16.04 -17.89
CA ASN A 41 -16.25 17.44 -18.32
C ASN A 41 -15.40 17.79 -19.55
N ILE A 42 -14.58 16.84 -20.05
CA ILE A 42 -13.77 17.06 -21.25
C ILE A 42 -14.53 16.51 -22.46
N PRO A 43 -14.95 17.36 -23.43
CA PRO A 43 -15.59 16.88 -24.65
C PRO A 43 -14.55 16.21 -25.55
N GLY A 44 -14.77 14.96 -25.90
CA GLY A 44 -13.91 14.17 -26.78
C GLY A 44 -13.70 12.74 -26.30
N ASP A 45 -12.89 11.99 -27.05
CA ASP A 45 -12.51 10.62 -26.66
C ASP A 45 -11.78 10.60 -25.33
N ALA A 46 -12.10 9.63 -24.50
CA ALA A 46 -11.63 9.49 -23.13
C ALA A 46 -10.08 9.37 -22.98
N GLY A 47 -9.35 9.20 -24.08
CA GLY A 47 -7.89 9.20 -24.12
C GLY A 47 -7.22 8.44 -22.96
N PRO A 48 -6.20 9.03 -22.33
CA PRO A 48 -5.51 8.41 -21.19
C PRO A 48 -6.33 8.37 -19.90
N PHE A 49 -7.39 9.19 -19.79
CA PHE A 49 -8.26 9.27 -18.62
C PHE A 49 -9.45 8.31 -18.66
N ALA A 50 -9.54 7.42 -19.65
CA ALA A 50 -10.56 6.37 -19.67
C ALA A 50 -10.48 5.54 -18.41
N ILE A 51 -11.63 5.25 -17.78
CA ILE A 51 -11.70 4.53 -16.51
C ILE A 51 -11.04 3.15 -16.58
N GLU A 52 -11.04 2.54 -17.75
CA GLU A 52 -10.39 1.25 -18.02
C GLU A 52 -8.86 1.31 -17.85
N LYS A 53 -8.26 2.49 -18.11
CA LYS A 53 -6.82 2.73 -17.94
C LYS A 53 -6.50 3.36 -16.58
N LEU A 54 -7.37 4.22 -16.07
CA LEU A 54 -7.21 4.88 -14.78
C LEU A 54 -7.27 3.92 -13.60
N ALA A 55 -8.21 2.99 -13.61
CA ALA A 55 -8.41 2.08 -12.48
C ALA A 55 -7.16 1.25 -12.15
N PRO A 56 -6.51 0.54 -13.09
CA PRO A 56 -5.27 -0.19 -12.78
C PRO A 56 -4.11 0.75 -12.43
N GLY A 57 -4.00 1.92 -13.08
CA GLY A 57 -2.96 2.89 -12.76
C GLY A 57 -3.05 3.39 -11.31
N ILE A 58 -4.25 3.78 -10.88
CA ILE A 58 -4.49 4.23 -9.50
C ILE A 58 -4.33 3.09 -8.50
N ALA A 59 -4.71 1.85 -8.87
CA ALA A 59 -4.50 0.69 -8.03
C ALA A 59 -3.00 0.45 -7.76
N ILE A 60 -2.15 0.53 -8.79
CA ILE A 60 -0.69 0.42 -8.62
C ILE A 60 -0.14 1.61 -7.83
N PHE A 61 -0.57 2.83 -8.15
CA PHE A 61 -0.18 4.02 -7.41
C PHE A 61 -0.53 3.91 -5.91
N SER A 62 -1.66 3.32 -5.59
CA SER A 62 -2.09 3.11 -4.20
C SER A 62 -1.15 2.18 -3.43
N LEU A 63 -0.48 1.23 -4.08
CA LEU A 63 0.50 0.36 -3.44
C LEU A 63 1.75 1.11 -2.96
N SER A 64 2.05 2.29 -3.53
CA SER A 64 3.13 3.16 -3.01
C SER A 64 2.85 3.61 -1.57
N PHE A 65 1.58 3.83 -1.21
CA PHE A 65 1.20 4.15 0.18
C PHE A 65 1.40 2.96 1.11
N VAL A 66 1.11 1.73 0.66
CA VAL A 66 1.40 0.53 1.46
C VAL A 66 2.91 0.43 1.72
N SER A 67 3.72 0.74 0.73
CA SER A 67 5.17 0.81 0.88
C SER A 67 5.60 1.88 1.89
N LEU A 68 5.03 3.09 1.80
CA LEU A 68 5.29 4.17 2.75
C LEU A 68 4.95 3.75 4.18
N PHE A 69 3.78 3.13 4.39
CA PHE A 69 3.37 2.66 5.71
C PHE A 69 4.24 1.55 6.25
N SER A 70 4.71 0.64 5.40
CA SER A 70 5.67 -0.40 5.80
C SER A 70 6.98 0.23 6.29
N GLY A 71 7.46 1.24 5.58
CA GLY A 71 8.66 1.98 5.95
C GLY A 71 8.50 2.76 7.27
N LEU A 72 7.38 3.45 7.45
CA LEU A 72 7.06 4.18 8.67
C LEU A 72 6.92 3.24 9.88
N LEU A 73 6.26 2.10 9.71
CA LEU A 73 6.08 1.11 10.77
C LEU A 73 7.43 0.60 11.30
N ILE A 74 8.35 0.25 10.39
CA ILE A 74 9.68 -0.23 10.77
C ILE A 74 10.54 0.88 11.35
N SER A 75 10.54 2.08 10.77
CA SER A 75 11.33 3.19 11.26
C SER A 75 10.91 3.59 12.68
N LYS A 76 9.60 3.61 12.96
CA LYS A 76 9.04 3.86 14.29
C LYS A 76 9.45 2.78 15.31
N ASP A 77 9.30 1.50 14.94
CA ASP A 77 9.68 0.39 15.80
C ASP A 77 11.19 0.39 16.10
N ARG A 78 12.02 0.79 15.13
CA ARG A 78 13.49 0.81 15.25
C ARG A 78 14.00 1.75 16.35
N TYR A 79 13.32 2.87 16.57
CA TYR A 79 13.66 3.84 17.62
C TYR A 79 12.92 3.59 18.94
N SER A 80 12.03 2.61 18.97
CA SER A 80 11.29 2.25 20.19
C SER A 80 12.06 1.28 21.08
N SER A 81 11.78 1.31 22.37
CA SER A 81 12.27 0.30 23.33
C SER A 81 11.84 -1.13 22.98
N PHE A 82 10.85 -1.26 22.11
CA PHE A 82 10.36 -2.54 21.60
C PHE A 82 11.42 -3.28 20.78
N MET A 83 12.19 -2.57 19.94
CA MET A 83 13.27 -3.16 19.16
C MET A 83 14.37 -3.75 20.05
N LEU A 84 14.69 -3.12 21.18
CA LEU A 84 15.66 -3.63 22.14
C LEU A 84 15.19 -4.96 22.75
N ARG A 85 13.91 -5.04 23.08
CA ARG A 85 13.29 -6.29 23.60
C ARG A 85 13.22 -7.38 22.52
N LEU A 86 13.01 -7.00 21.27
CA LEU A 86 12.93 -7.93 20.17
C LEU A 86 14.30 -8.53 19.84
N LYS A 87 15.39 -7.73 19.92
CA LYS A 87 16.76 -8.20 19.73
C LYS A 87 17.23 -9.16 20.84
N SER A 88 16.70 -9.02 22.05
CA SER A 88 16.95 -9.97 23.14
C SER A 88 16.10 -11.26 23.06
N SER A 89 15.13 -11.31 22.16
CA SER A 89 14.28 -12.46 21.91
C SER A 89 14.96 -13.47 20.97
N PRO A 90 14.77 -14.79 21.14
CA PRO A 90 15.30 -15.80 20.25
C PRO A 90 14.52 -15.88 18.92
N MET A 91 14.36 -14.75 18.22
CA MET A 91 13.75 -14.63 16.90
C MET A 91 14.84 -14.60 15.82
N LYS A 92 14.59 -15.28 14.71
CA LYS A 92 15.45 -15.22 13.53
C LYS A 92 15.15 -13.95 12.72
N ALA A 93 16.11 -13.46 11.95
CA ALA A 93 15.93 -12.31 11.06
C ALA A 93 14.76 -12.50 10.08
N SER A 94 14.55 -13.71 9.59
CA SER A 94 13.41 -14.07 8.74
C SER A 94 12.06 -13.89 9.45
N ASP A 95 11.95 -14.31 10.72
CA ASP A 95 10.72 -14.15 11.49
C ASP A 95 10.35 -12.68 11.66
N PHE A 96 11.36 -11.84 11.76
CA PHE A 96 11.22 -10.39 11.86
C PHE A 96 10.67 -9.80 10.56
N ILE A 97 11.29 -10.10 9.42
CA ILE A 97 10.89 -9.59 8.11
C ILE A 97 9.47 -10.05 7.77
N PHE A 98 9.20 -11.36 7.88
CA PHE A 98 7.86 -11.90 7.63
C PHE A 98 6.79 -11.35 8.58
N GLY A 99 7.16 -11.01 9.81
CA GLY A 99 6.26 -10.38 10.76
C GLY A 99 5.80 -8.97 10.37
N TYR A 100 6.57 -8.26 9.54
CA TYR A 100 6.15 -6.99 8.93
C TYR A 100 5.40 -7.19 7.61
N ILE A 101 5.84 -8.13 6.76
CA ILE A 101 5.22 -8.39 5.45
C ILE A 101 3.80 -8.92 5.61
N LEU A 102 3.61 -9.89 6.50
CA LEU A 102 2.35 -10.63 6.65
C LEU A 102 1.10 -9.75 6.89
N PRO A 103 1.13 -8.71 7.74
CA PRO A 103 -0.02 -7.83 7.94
C PRO A 103 -0.26 -6.85 6.77
N LEU A 104 0.75 -6.54 5.96
CA LEU A 104 0.65 -5.59 4.87
C LEU A 104 0.05 -6.21 3.59
N ILE A 105 0.21 -7.53 3.41
CA ILE A 105 -0.39 -8.25 2.27
C ILE A 105 -1.93 -8.13 2.26
N PRO A 106 -2.67 -8.49 3.32
CA PRO A 106 -4.12 -8.33 3.32
C PRO A 106 -4.55 -6.87 3.19
N MET A 107 -3.78 -5.93 3.73
CA MET A 107 -4.05 -4.50 3.54
C MET A 107 -3.96 -4.11 2.06
N ALA A 108 -2.91 -4.54 1.36
CA ALA A 108 -2.75 -4.29 -0.08
C ALA A 108 -3.88 -4.91 -0.90
N ILE A 109 -4.31 -6.13 -0.57
CA ILE A 109 -5.42 -6.82 -1.25
C ILE A 109 -6.73 -6.05 -1.04
N ILE A 110 -7.04 -5.67 0.20
CA ILE A 110 -8.26 -4.92 0.52
C ILE A 110 -8.25 -3.60 -0.24
N GLN A 111 -7.16 -2.86 -0.21
CA GLN A 111 -7.01 -1.58 -0.88
C GLN A 111 -7.20 -1.69 -2.39
N THR A 112 -6.57 -2.65 -3.04
CA THR A 112 -6.70 -2.90 -4.48
C THR A 112 -8.13 -3.31 -4.82
N THR A 113 -8.74 -4.20 -4.03
CA THR A 113 -10.13 -4.64 -4.22
C THR A 113 -11.11 -3.48 -4.09
N VAL A 114 -10.96 -2.64 -3.08
CA VAL A 114 -11.81 -1.44 -2.88
C VAL A 114 -11.66 -0.47 -4.05
N CYS A 115 -10.43 -0.26 -4.55
CA CYS A 115 -10.19 0.59 -5.71
C CYS A 115 -10.95 0.08 -6.96
N PHE A 116 -10.89 -1.21 -7.26
CA PHE A 116 -11.62 -1.79 -8.39
C PHE A 116 -13.14 -1.81 -8.17
N LEU A 117 -13.62 -2.02 -6.95
CA LEU A 117 -15.06 -1.90 -6.63
C LEU A 117 -15.57 -0.49 -6.89
N CYS A 118 -14.81 0.54 -6.48
CA CYS A 118 -15.15 1.93 -6.79
C CYS A 118 -15.13 2.20 -8.29
N ALA A 119 -14.17 1.65 -9.03
CA ALA A 119 -14.10 1.78 -10.48
C ALA A 119 -15.31 1.14 -11.17
N LEU A 120 -15.81 -0.01 -10.68
CA LEU A 120 -17.05 -0.64 -11.16
C LEU A 120 -18.26 0.26 -10.94
N CYS A 121 -18.37 0.90 -9.78
CA CYS A 121 -19.46 1.86 -9.51
C CYS A 121 -19.41 3.10 -10.44
N LEU A 122 -18.22 3.45 -10.92
CA LEU A 122 -17.99 4.58 -11.83
C LEU A 122 -18.14 4.22 -13.32
N GLY A 123 -18.51 2.99 -13.64
CA GLY A 123 -18.82 2.56 -15.01
C GLY A 123 -17.76 1.67 -15.67
N LEU A 124 -16.78 1.16 -14.92
CA LEU A 124 -15.90 0.13 -15.42
C LEU A 124 -16.72 -1.13 -15.72
N LYS A 125 -16.53 -1.72 -16.90
CA LYS A 125 -17.19 -2.97 -17.26
C LYS A 125 -16.70 -4.11 -16.36
N ALA A 126 -17.65 -4.84 -15.78
CA ALA A 126 -17.32 -6.03 -15.00
C ALA A 126 -16.84 -7.14 -15.94
N ASP A 127 -15.56 -7.34 -16.00
CA ASP A 127 -14.91 -8.38 -16.79
C ASP A 127 -13.98 -9.20 -15.92
N ILE A 128 -13.71 -10.43 -16.34
CA ILE A 128 -12.78 -11.35 -15.68
C ILE A 128 -11.36 -10.75 -15.57
N SER A 129 -11.05 -9.77 -16.41
CA SER A 129 -9.80 -9.00 -16.40
C SER A 129 -9.52 -8.33 -15.05
N ILE A 130 -10.56 -7.97 -14.28
CA ILE A 130 -10.42 -7.37 -12.94
C ILE A 130 -9.79 -8.36 -11.96
N ILE A 131 -10.18 -9.63 -12.05
CA ILE A 131 -9.63 -10.70 -11.20
C ILE A 131 -8.15 -10.90 -11.52
N TYR A 132 -7.80 -10.90 -12.81
CA TYR A 132 -6.40 -10.98 -13.24
C TYR A 132 -5.60 -9.76 -12.79
N ALA A 133 -6.17 -8.57 -12.84
CA ALA A 133 -5.53 -7.34 -12.36
C ALA A 133 -5.25 -7.38 -10.85
N ILE A 134 -6.21 -7.87 -10.04
CA ILE A 134 -6.02 -8.05 -8.59
C ILE A 134 -4.94 -9.10 -8.32
N LEU A 135 -4.93 -10.23 -9.04
CA LEU A 135 -3.88 -11.25 -8.92
C LEU A 135 -2.50 -10.71 -9.32
N ALA A 136 -2.43 -9.95 -10.43
CA ALA A 136 -1.20 -9.33 -10.89
C ALA A 136 -0.68 -8.23 -9.94
N SER A 137 -1.55 -7.61 -9.15
CA SER A 137 -1.14 -6.64 -8.14
C SER A 137 -0.41 -7.26 -6.93
N LEU A 138 -0.55 -8.57 -6.68
CA LEU A 138 0.10 -9.25 -5.55
C LEU A 138 1.64 -9.23 -5.63
N PRO A 139 2.29 -9.63 -6.75
CA PRO A 139 3.74 -9.51 -6.85
C PRO A 139 4.22 -8.06 -6.80
N ALA A 140 3.45 -7.12 -7.38
CA ALA A 140 3.74 -5.70 -7.27
C ALA A 140 3.68 -5.24 -5.80
N ALA A 141 2.64 -5.64 -5.05
CA ALA A 141 2.50 -5.33 -3.63
C ALA A 141 3.70 -5.83 -2.82
N LEU A 142 4.17 -7.07 -3.09
CA LEU A 142 5.35 -7.62 -2.41
C LEU A 142 6.61 -6.80 -2.69
N LEU A 143 6.82 -6.35 -3.94
CA LEU A 143 7.92 -5.47 -4.30
C LEU A 143 7.84 -4.14 -3.56
N PHE A 144 6.68 -3.48 -3.57
CA PHE A 144 6.46 -2.20 -2.88
C PHE A 144 6.65 -2.33 -1.36
N ILE A 145 6.12 -3.39 -0.74
CA ILE A 145 6.32 -3.67 0.69
C ILE A 145 7.81 -3.89 0.98
N GLY A 146 8.50 -4.67 0.15
CA GLY A 146 9.95 -4.93 0.29
C GLY A 146 10.77 -3.64 0.21
N MET A 147 10.48 -2.77 -0.75
CA MET A 147 11.12 -1.45 -0.87
C MET A 147 10.83 -0.57 0.34
N GLY A 148 9.60 -0.55 0.84
CA GLY A 148 9.23 0.17 2.05
C GLY A 148 9.98 -0.30 3.29
N ILE A 149 10.09 -1.63 3.48
CA ILE A 149 10.89 -2.25 4.55
C ILE A 149 12.35 -1.81 4.45
N LEU A 150 12.92 -1.82 3.26
CA LEU A 150 14.30 -1.41 3.00
C LEU A 150 14.49 0.08 3.34
N CYS A 151 13.62 0.96 2.87
CA CYS A 151 13.64 2.38 3.21
C CYS A 151 13.50 2.61 4.73
N GLY A 152 12.56 1.94 5.39
CA GLY A 152 12.36 2.05 6.84
C GLY A 152 13.52 1.52 7.68
N SER A 153 14.31 0.59 7.11
CA SER A 153 15.53 0.10 7.77
C SER A 153 16.71 1.06 7.66
N LEU A 154 16.77 1.89 6.61
CA LEU A 154 17.88 2.80 6.34
C LEU A 154 17.62 4.22 6.86
N PHE A 155 16.39 4.71 6.69
CA PHE A 155 16.02 6.10 6.96
C PHE A 155 15.30 6.27 8.31
N ASN A 156 15.34 7.50 8.83
CA ASN A 156 14.57 7.90 10.00
C ASN A 156 13.11 8.18 9.61
N GLU A 157 12.19 8.16 10.57
CA GLU A 157 10.74 8.36 10.35
C GLU A 157 10.44 9.61 9.49
N LYS A 158 11.11 10.73 9.77
CA LYS A 158 10.98 11.98 8.98
C LYS A 158 11.52 11.85 7.54
N GLN A 159 12.58 11.09 7.36
CA GLN A 159 13.21 10.88 6.06
C GLN A 159 12.46 9.84 5.22
N VAL A 160 11.87 8.83 5.84
CA VAL A 160 11.04 7.82 5.16
C VAL A 160 9.87 8.48 4.43
N GLY A 161 9.19 9.45 5.08
CA GLY A 161 8.10 10.18 4.46
C GLY A 161 8.51 10.88 3.16
N GLY A 162 9.65 11.55 3.16
CA GLY A 162 10.19 12.25 1.97
C GLY A 162 10.78 11.30 0.92
N ALA A 163 11.66 10.40 1.34
CA ALA A 163 12.37 9.52 0.41
C ALA A 163 11.45 8.46 -0.21
N CYS A 164 10.66 7.76 0.60
CA CYS A 164 9.73 6.76 0.08
C CYS A 164 8.59 7.42 -0.71
N GLY A 165 8.06 8.56 -0.24
CA GLY A 165 7.06 9.31 -0.99
C GLY A 165 7.55 9.68 -2.38
N ALA A 166 8.70 10.33 -2.49
CA ALA A 166 9.25 10.77 -3.78
C ALA A 166 9.67 9.61 -4.69
N LEU A 167 10.37 8.61 -4.18
CA LEU A 167 10.86 7.49 -4.99
C LEU A 167 9.73 6.58 -5.47
N LEU A 168 8.82 6.22 -4.57
CA LEU A 168 7.78 5.24 -4.88
C LEU A 168 6.65 5.80 -5.73
N THR A 169 6.31 7.08 -5.56
CA THR A 169 5.34 7.74 -6.45
C THR A 169 5.89 7.90 -7.86
N ASN A 170 7.18 8.18 -8.03
CA ASN A 170 7.80 8.26 -9.36
C ASN A 170 7.92 6.89 -10.05
N ILE A 171 8.09 5.79 -9.30
CA ILE A 171 8.14 4.44 -9.87
C ILE A 171 6.75 3.95 -10.29
N SER A 172 5.70 4.40 -9.60
CA SER A 172 4.32 4.01 -9.88
C SER A 172 3.64 4.85 -10.96
N ALA A 173 4.18 6.00 -11.30
CA ALA A 173 3.67 6.91 -12.33
C ALA A 173 4.17 6.51 -13.73
#